data_2a61372141056905a66e5b22af4ef149
#
_entry.id   2a61372141056905a66e5b22af4ef149
#
_cell.length_a   1.000
_cell.length_b   1.000
_cell.length_c   1.000
_cell.angle_alpha   90.00
_cell.angle_beta   90.00
_cell.angle_gamma   90.00
#
_symmetry.space_group_name_H-M   'P 1'
#
loop_
_entity.id
_entity.type
_entity.pdbx_description
1 polymer ?
#
loop_
_entity_poly.entity_id
_entity_poly.type
_entity_poly.pdbx_seq_one_letter_code
_entity_poly.pdbx_strand_id
1 'polypeptide(L)'
;MIVWDYNEQDYLNGGFKPIIPGRYRVRIEKAEEATSKTGKQMIKLQLRVSGQLSSVFHYIVIDPENRERTNKNLGDVFECFAIAPGDFNLQHWEGKVGGADLKQEPYNDTMQTRVNFFIKRDKQSELPAWQEKTNSSSPTTSNSTPNSDNFGASLDDVPF
;
A
#
# COMPACT_ATOMS: atom_id res chain seq x y z
N MET A 1 24.58 -26.62 2.38
CA MET A 1 23.53 -27.14 1.52
C MET A 1 22.26 -26.28 1.69
N ILE A 2 21.65 -25.93 0.59
CA ILE A 2 20.42 -25.13 0.63
C ILE A 2 19.24 -26.08 0.65
N VAL A 3 18.33 -25.85 1.57
CA VAL A 3 17.06 -26.56 1.62
C VAL A 3 15.96 -25.54 1.34
N TRP A 4 15.22 -25.75 0.25
CA TRP A 4 14.21 -24.80 -0.18
C TRP A 4 13.04 -25.56 -0.80
N ASP A 5 11.83 -25.13 -0.44
CA ASP A 5 10.61 -25.71 -0.98
C ASP A 5 10.21 -24.94 -2.22
N TYR A 6 10.77 -25.32 -3.37
CA TYR A 6 10.49 -24.64 -4.62
C TYR A 6 9.09 -24.98 -5.12
N ASN A 7 8.37 -23.96 -5.55
CA ASN A 7 7.03 -24.11 -6.11
C ASN A 7 7.00 -23.44 -7.47
N GLU A 8 6.80 -24.26 -8.51
CA GLU A 8 6.76 -23.76 -9.87
C GLU A 8 5.60 -22.79 -10.10
N GLN A 9 4.49 -22.98 -9.38
CA GLN A 9 3.33 -22.10 -9.51
C GLN A 9 3.68 -20.67 -9.09
N ASP A 10 4.48 -20.55 -8.05
CA ASP A 10 4.94 -19.23 -7.61
C ASP A 10 5.80 -18.57 -8.69
N TYR A 11 6.62 -19.35 -9.36
CA TYR A 11 7.43 -18.84 -10.46
C TYR A 11 6.55 -18.37 -11.62
N LEU A 12 5.55 -19.16 -12.00
CA LEU A 12 4.67 -18.82 -13.10
C LEU A 12 3.83 -17.59 -12.80
N ASN A 13 3.52 -17.36 -11.53
CA ASN A 13 2.77 -16.19 -11.10
C ASN A 13 3.64 -14.97 -10.83
N GLY A 14 4.95 -15.07 -11.08
CA GLY A 14 5.86 -13.96 -10.84
C GLY A 14 6.12 -13.69 -9.38
N GLY A 15 5.79 -14.64 -8.51
CA GLY A 15 6.04 -14.49 -7.08
C GLY A 15 5.00 -13.69 -6.32
N PHE A 16 3.94 -13.24 -6.99
CA PHE A 16 2.87 -12.49 -6.32
C PHE A 16 1.56 -12.70 -7.06
N LYS A 17 0.47 -12.38 -6.37
CA LYS A 17 -0.86 -12.49 -6.95
C LYS A 17 -1.30 -11.14 -7.51
N PRO A 18 -1.96 -11.13 -8.69
CA PRO A 18 -2.54 -9.90 -9.20
C PRO A 18 -3.59 -9.37 -8.24
N ILE A 19 -3.73 -8.04 -8.21
CA ILE A 19 -4.76 -7.39 -7.40
C ILE A 19 -6.05 -7.36 -8.22
N ILE A 20 -7.12 -7.89 -7.65
CA ILE A 20 -8.43 -7.87 -8.30
C ILE A 20 -8.93 -6.43 -8.30
N PRO A 21 -9.43 -5.90 -9.45
CA PRO A 21 -9.96 -4.55 -9.48
C PRO A 21 -11.07 -4.36 -8.44
N GLY A 22 -11.11 -3.19 -7.83
CA GLY A 22 -12.09 -2.88 -6.81
C GLY A 22 -11.60 -1.79 -5.88
N ARG A 23 -12.34 -1.59 -4.80
CA ARG A 23 -12.04 -0.56 -3.82
C ARG A 23 -11.32 -1.15 -2.63
N TYR A 24 -10.22 -0.54 -2.26
CA TYR A 24 -9.36 -1.05 -1.21
C TYR A 24 -8.90 0.08 -0.31
N ARG A 25 -8.65 -0.25 0.95
CA ARG A 25 -7.90 0.63 1.83
C ARG A 25 -6.43 0.51 1.44
N VAL A 26 -5.75 1.66 1.35
CA VAL A 26 -4.35 1.71 0.93
C VAL A 26 -3.57 2.59 1.88
N ARG A 27 -2.27 2.36 1.95
CA ARG A 27 -1.36 3.14 2.79
C ARG A 27 -0.22 3.65 1.93
N ILE A 28 0.18 4.90 2.15
CA ILE A 28 1.37 5.43 1.48
C ILE A 28 2.58 4.86 2.18
N GLU A 29 3.30 3.97 1.48
CA GLU A 29 4.54 3.40 2.01
C GLU A 29 5.70 4.32 1.77
N LYS A 30 5.71 5.02 0.64
CA LYS A 30 6.79 5.91 0.28
C LYS A 30 6.26 7.04 -0.59
N ALA A 31 6.74 8.24 -0.34
CA ALA A 31 6.42 9.40 -1.15
C ALA A 31 7.72 10.13 -1.45
N GLU A 32 8.02 10.34 -2.73
CA GLU A 32 9.26 10.99 -3.11
C GLU A 32 9.08 11.85 -4.35
N GLU A 33 9.97 12.83 -4.48
CA GLU A 33 10.00 13.67 -5.67
C GLU A 33 10.69 12.92 -6.79
N ALA A 34 10.19 13.16 -8.00
CA ALA A 34 10.76 12.54 -9.19
C ALA A 34 10.61 13.51 -10.35
N THR A 35 11.23 13.18 -11.48
CA THR A 35 11.13 13.97 -12.68
C THR A 35 10.57 13.08 -13.79
N SER A 36 9.56 13.58 -14.49
CA SER A 36 8.96 12.84 -15.60
C SER A 36 9.90 12.80 -16.79
N LYS A 37 9.58 11.96 -17.77
CA LYS A 37 10.38 11.86 -18.99
C LYS A 37 10.44 13.17 -19.75
N THR A 38 9.44 14.03 -19.59
CA THR A 38 9.39 15.32 -20.26
C THR A 38 9.98 16.45 -19.41
N GLY A 39 10.58 16.10 -18.27
CA GLY A 39 11.24 17.08 -17.41
C GLY A 39 10.36 17.77 -16.40
N LYS A 40 9.12 17.34 -16.24
CA LYS A 40 8.22 17.93 -15.25
C LYS A 40 8.44 17.29 -13.89
N GLN A 41 8.31 18.11 -12.84
CA GLN A 41 8.34 17.59 -11.49
C GLN A 41 7.13 16.72 -11.23
N MET A 42 7.30 15.68 -10.43
CA MET A 42 6.18 14.85 -10.02
C MET A 42 6.44 14.26 -8.65
N ILE A 43 5.38 13.80 -8.01
CA ILE A 43 5.43 13.08 -6.75
C ILE A 43 5.11 11.64 -7.06
N LYS A 44 6.01 10.75 -6.68
CA LYS A 44 5.83 9.31 -6.87
C LYS A 44 5.37 8.72 -5.55
N LEU A 45 4.23 8.07 -5.58
CA LEU A 45 3.67 7.38 -4.41
C LEU A 45 3.76 5.89 -4.61
N GLN A 46 4.26 5.20 -3.60
CA GLN A 46 4.19 3.76 -3.53
C GLN A 46 3.13 3.42 -2.50
N LEU A 47 2.07 2.78 -2.96
CA LEU A 47 0.91 2.46 -2.14
C LEU A 47 0.89 0.97 -1.88
N ARG A 48 0.64 0.61 -0.62
CA ARG A 48 0.40 -0.79 -0.28
C ARG A 48 -1.09 -1.01 -0.11
N VAL A 49 -1.58 -2.13 -0.64
CA VAL A 49 -2.99 -2.48 -0.52
C VAL A 49 -3.20 -3.28 0.76
N SER A 50 -4.25 -2.95 1.50
CA SER A 50 -4.57 -3.60 2.77
C SER A 50 -4.65 -5.12 2.60
N GLY A 51 -3.96 -5.83 3.49
CA GLY A 51 -3.97 -7.29 3.49
C GLY A 51 -3.14 -7.93 2.39
N GLN A 52 -2.36 -7.16 1.65
CA GLN A 52 -1.56 -7.68 0.55
C GLN A 52 -0.13 -7.14 0.62
N LEU A 53 0.78 -7.83 -0.05
CA LEU A 53 2.17 -7.39 -0.13
C LEU A 53 2.45 -6.55 -1.37
N SER A 54 1.52 -6.58 -2.33
CA SER A 54 1.70 -5.88 -3.58
C SER A 54 1.66 -4.38 -3.42
N SER A 55 2.44 -3.69 -4.22
CA SER A 55 2.47 -2.23 -4.25
C SER A 55 1.87 -1.72 -5.54
N VAL A 56 1.23 -0.56 -5.45
CA VAL A 56 0.70 0.15 -6.60
C VAL A 56 1.39 1.50 -6.64
N PHE A 57 1.89 1.87 -7.80
CA PHE A 57 2.56 3.17 -7.96
C PHE A 57 1.61 4.18 -8.56
N HIS A 58 1.66 5.38 -8.05
CA HIS A 58 0.86 6.49 -8.55
C HIS A 58 1.74 7.73 -8.67
N TYR A 59 1.52 8.49 -9.73
CA TYR A 59 2.34 9.67 -10.03
C TYR A 59 1.45 10.90 -10.11
N ILE A 60 1.84 11.95 -9.42
CA ILE A 60 1.16 13.24 -9.49
C ILE A 60 2.10 14.20 -10.18
N VAL A 61 1.75 14.59 -11.40
CA VAL A 61 2.58 15.55 -12.16
C VAL A 61 2.26 16.94 -11.69
N ILE A 62 3.31 17.70 -11.37
CA ILE A 62 3.19 19.12 -10.99
C ILE A 62 3.40 19.94 -12.25
N ASP A 63 2.32 20.39 -12.82
CA ASP A 63 2.34 21.04 -14.11
C ASP A 63 1.93 22.52 -13.97
N PRO A 64 2.88 23.46 -14.01
CA PRO A 64 2.55 24.88 -13.89
C PRO A 64 1.63 25.38 -15.01
N GLU A 65 1.61 24.70 -16.14
CA GLU A 65 0.78 25.11 -17.27
C GLU A 65 -0.64 24.57 -17.17
N ASN A 66 -0.88 23.65 -16.23
CA ASN A 66 -2.20 23.10 -16.00
C ASN A 66 -2.47 23.05 -14.49
N ARG A 67 -2.60 24.23 -13.91
CA ARG A 67 -2.72 24.38 -12.46
C ARG A 67 -3.98 23.72 -11.90
N GLU A 68 -5.09 23.83 -12.61
CA GLU A 68 -6.35 23.27 -12.12
C GLU A 68 -6.26 21.75 -11.99
N ARG A 69 -5.70 21.10 -12.98
CA ARG A 69 -5.54 19.65 -12.95
C ARG A 69 -4.59 19.21 -11.84
N THR A 70 -3.47 19.93 -11.73
CA THR A 70 -2.50 19.64 -10.68
C THR A 70 -3.11 19.78 -9.31
N ASN A 71 -3.85 20.87 -9.08
CA ASN A 71 -4.48 21.11 -7.79
C ASN A 71 -5.57 20.08 -7.50
N LYS A 72 -6.32 19.67 -8.53
CA LYS A 72 -7.33 18.64 -8.32
C LYS A 72 -6.68 17.32 -7.90
N ASN A 73 -5.62 16.92 -8.57
CA ASN A 73 -4.94 15.67 -8.25
C ASN A 73 -4.32 15.71 -6.86
N LEU A 74 -3.73 16.85 -6.50
CA LEU A 74 -3.18 17.02 -5.15
C LEU A 74 -4.27 17.02 -4.10
N GLY A 75 -5.38 17.70 -4.38
CA GLY A 75 -6.49 17.78 -3.45
C GLY A 75 -7.12 16.42 -3.18
N ASP A 76 -7.22 15.59 -4.22
CA ASP A 76 -7.73 14.24 -4.05
C ASP A 76 -6.88 13.45 -3.06
N VAL A 77 -5.56 13.60 -3.14
CA VAL A 77 -4.64 12.91 -2.22
C VAL A 77 -4.72 13.50 -0.82
N PHE A 78 -4.73 14.83 -0.72
CA PHE A 78 -4.84 15.48 0.59
C PHE A 78 -6.10 15.03 1.33
N GLU A 79 -7.21 15.01 0.62
CA GLU A 79 -8.48 14.61 1.24
C GLU A 79 -8.50 13.12 1.56
N CYS A 80 -8.02 12.29 0.63
CA CYS A 80 -8.05 10.84 0.81
C CYS A 80 -7.25 10.39 2.03
N PHE A 81 -6.05 10.96 2.20
CA PHE A 81 -5.12 10.52 3.23
C PHE A 81 -5.07 11.44 4.45
N ALA A 82 -5.97 12.41 4.52
CA ALA A 82 -6.01 13.38 5.63
C ALA A 82 -4.70 14.13 5.79
N ILE A 83 -4.12 14.53 4.67
CA ILE A 83 -2.92 15.35 4.66
C ILE A 83 -3.36 16.81 4.67
N ALA A 84 -2.71 17.65 5.47
CA ALA A 84 -3.05 19.06 5.51
C ALA A 84 -2.84 19.67 4.12
N PRO A 85 -3.87 20.35 3.56
CA PRO A 85 -3.71 20.94 2.23
C PRO A 85 -2.51 21.89 2.18
N GLY A 86 -1.65 21.66 1.16
CA GLY A 86 -0.45 22.47 1.01
C GLY A 86 0.77 21.94 1.75
N ASP A 87 0.64 20.83 2.47
CA ASP A 87 1.79 20.23 3.15
C ASP A 87 2.57 19.38 2.15
N PHE A 88 3.69 19.89 1.69
CA PHE A 88 4.54 19.21 0.74
C PHE A 88 5.78 18.59 1.38
N ASN A 89 5.77 18.44 2.69
CA ASN A 89 6.79 17.62 3.36
C ASN A 89 6.38 16.16 3.19
N LEU A 90 6.97 15.50 2.21
CA LEU A 90 6.55 14.16 1.81
C LEU A 90 6.75 13.13 2.90
N GLN A 91 7.62 13.39 3.86
CA GLN A 91 7.75 12.48 5.01
C GLN A 91 6.48 12.43 5.84
N HIS A 92 5.70 13.53 5.85
CA HIS A 92 4.41 13.54 6.55
C HIS A 92 3.37 12.68 5.84
N TRP A 93 3.56 12.42 4.56
CA TRP A 93 2.61 11.62 3.79
C TRP A 93 2.79 10.12 4.06
N GLU A 94 4.02 9.72 4.38
CA GLU A 94 4.32 8.30 4.56
C GLU A 94 3.63 7.76 5.79
N GLY A 95 3.03 6.58 5.66
CA GLY A 95 2.27 5.96 6.73
C GLY A 95 0.80 6.33 6.77
N LYS A 96 0.38 7.32 5.99
CA LYS A 96 -1.02 7.72 5.96
C LYS A 96 -1.86 6.66 5.26
N VAL A 97 -3.06 6.43 5.77
CA VAL A 97 -3.97 5.42 5.25
C VAL A 97 -5.19 6.10 4.64
N GLY A 98 -5.58 5.64 3.48
CA GLY A 98 -6.76 6.14 2.78
C GLY A 98 -7.43 5.02 2.01
N GLY A 99 -8.09 5.37 0.92
CA GLY A 99 -8.76 4.38 0.07
C GLY A 99 -8.61 4.71 -1.40
N ALA A 100 -8.62 3.69 -2.23
CA ALA A 100 -8.50 3.87 -3.67
C ALA A 100 -9.30 2.80 -4.40
N ASP A 101 -9.85 3.21 -5.53
CA ASP A 101 -10.42 2.28 -6.49
C ASP A 101 -9.30 1.89 -7.45
N LEU A 102 -9.05 0.60 -7.56
CA LEU A 102 -7.95 0.08 -8.37
C LEU A 102 -8.49 -0.59 -9.63
N LYS A 103 -7.73 -0.45 -10.72
CA LYS A 103 -8.09 -1.04 -11.99
C LYS A 103 -6.88 -1.72 -12.60
N GLN A 104 -7.13 -2.54 -13.60
CA GLN A 104 -6.08 -3.15 -14.39
C GLN A 104 -6.03 -2.47 -15.75
N GLU A 105 -4.83 -2.18 -16.23
CA GLU A 105 -4.67 -1.71 -17.60
C GLU A 105 -3.46 -2.36 -18.26
N PRO A 106 -3.52 -2.53 -19.58
CA PRO A 106 -2.41 -3.13 -20.33
C PRO A 106 -1.19 -2.24 -20.30
N TYR A 107 -0.03 -2.87 -20.16
CA TYR A 107 1.24 -2.18 -20.24
C TYR A 107 2.32 -3.16 -20.68
N ASN A 108 2.91 -2.95 -21.86
CA ASN A 108 3.97 -3.79 -22.41
C ASN A 108 3.63 -5.28 -22.32
N ASP A 109 2.49 -5.67 -22.89
CA ASP A 109 2.01 -7.06 -22.95
C ASP A 109 1.68 -7.68 -21.60
N THR A 110 1.64 -6.88 -20.53
CA THR A 110 1.22 -7.35 -19.22
C THR A 110 0.10 -6.46 -18.71
N MET A 111 -0.58 -6.93 -17.68
CA MET A 111 -1.58 -6.13 -17.00
C MET A 111 -0.94 -5.48 -15.79
N GLN A 112 -1.18 -4.20 -15.62
CA GLN A 112 -0.64 -3.43 -14.51
C GLN A 112 -1.77 -2.84 -13.68
N THR A 113 -1.64 -2.92 -12.36
CA THR A 113 -2.63 -2.33 -11.46
C THR A 113 -2.36 -0.84 -11.33
N ARG A 114 -3.41 -0.06 -11.48
CA ARG A 114 -3.34 1.40 -11.40
C ARG A 114 -4.45 1.93 -10.52
N VAL A 115 -4.23 3.11 -9.95
CA VAL A 115 -5.28 3.83 -9.24
C VAL A 115 -6.22 4.43 -10.27
N ASN A 116 -7.49 4.06 -10.18
CA ASN A 116 -8.53 4.65 -11.01
C ASN A 116 -8.93 6.01 -10.43
N PHE A 117 -9.21 6.04 -9.12
CA PHE A 117 -9.43 7.29 -8.38
C PHE A 117 -9.23 7.04 -6.90
N PHE A 118 -8.99 8.11 -6.15
CA PHE A 118 -8.90 8.03 -4.70
C PHE A 118 -10.27 8.22 -4.09
N ILE A 119 -10.55 7.49 -3.02
CA ILE A 119 -11.85 7.51 -2.35
C ILE A 119 -11.81 8.59 -1.28
N LYS A 120 -12.80 9.47 -1.29
CA LYS A 120 -12.89 10.56 -0.32
C LYS A 120 -13.09 10.00 1.09
N ARG A 121 -12.62 10.75 2.07
CA ARG A 121 -12.62 10.26 3.46
C ARG A 121 -14.01 9.87 3.94
N ASP A 122 -15.02 10.63 3.58
CA ASP A 122 -16.39 10.34 4.02
C ASP A 122 -16.95 9.06 3.42
N LYS A 123 -16.33 8.54 2.36
CA LYS A 123 -16.71 7.28 1.74
C LYS A 123 -15.87 6.10 2.20
N GLN A 124 -14.81 6.36 2.95
CA GLN A 124 -13.89 5.29 3.34
C GLN A 124 -14.43 4.43 4.48
N SER A 125 -15.48 4.87 5.16
CA SER A 125 -16.08 4.08 6.22
C SER A 125 -16.65 2.76 5.72
N GLU A 126 -16.90 2.64 4.41
CA GLU A 126 -17.38 1.41 3.81
C GLU A 126 -16.26 0.40 3.56
N LEU A 127 -15.02 0.81 3.72
CA LEU A 127 -13.88 -0.06 3.49
C LEU A 127 -13.50 -0.82 4.76
N PRO A 128 -13.01 -2.07 4.63
CA PRO A 128 -12.49 -2.77 5.79
C PRO A 128 -11.33 -2.02 6.43
N ALA A 129 -11.11 -2.23 7.70
CA ALA A 129 -9.98 -1.61 8.39
C ALA A 129 -8.67 -2.09 7.80
N TRP A 130 -7.63 -1.29 7.94
CA TRP A 130 -6.30 -1.63 7.45
C TRP A 130 -5.82 -2.94 8.07
N GLN A 131 -5.30 -3.81 7.24
CA GLN A 131 -4.69 -5.06 7.68
C GLN A 131 -3.26 -5.13 7.19
N GLU A 132 -2.35 -5.37 8.12
CA GLU A 132 -0.95 -5.50 7.79
C GLU A 132 -0.68 -6.92 7.30
N LYS A 133 0.08 -7.04 6.21
CA LYS A 133 0.55 -8.33 5.73
C LYS A 133 2.05 -8.28 5.58
N THR A 134 2.72 -9.27 6.19
CA THR A 134 4.17 -9.31 6.16
C THR A 134 4.64 -10.52 5.37
N ASN A 135 5.90 -10.49 4.97
CA ASN A 135 6.54 -11.63 4.32
C ASN A 135 6.74 -12.78 5.29
N SER A 136 6.66 -12.51 6.58
CA SER A 136 6.86 -13.53 7.58
C SER A 136 5.69 -14.50 7.53
N SER A 137 5.98 -15.77 7.43
CA SER A 137 4.98 -16.79 7.55
C SER A 137 4.66 -17.07 9.01
N SER A 138 5.37 -16.46 9.94
CA SER A 138 5.15 -16.63 11.35
C SER A 138 3.72 -16.16 11.66
N PRO A 139 2.99 -17.02 12.16
CA PRO A 139 1.65 -16.63 12.57
C PRO A 139 1.67 -15.91 13.89
N THR A 140 2.26 -16.05 14.18
CA THR A 140 2.17 -15.76 15.00
C THR A 140 1.59 -15.53 15.85
N THR A 141 1.66 -15.62 16.05
CA THR A 141 1.22 -15.37 16.48
C THR A 141 0.64 -15.06 17.33
N SER A 142 0.64 -15.15 17.59
CA SER A 142 0.16 -14.84 18.10
C SER A 142 -0.21 -14.56 19.03
N ASN A 143 -0.10 -14.77 19.28
CA ASN A 143 -0.40 -14.48 20.07
C ASN A 143 -0.69 -14.44 21.06
N SER A 144 -0.64 -14.64 21.16
CA SER A 144 -0.87 -14.53 21.91
C SER A 144 -1.01 -14.69 22.96
N THR A 145 -1.03 -15.02 23.18
CA THR A 145 -1.14 -15.09 24.01
C THR A 145 -1.01 -15.17 25.06
N PRO A 146 -1.05 -15.31 25.23
CA PRO A 146 -0.92 -15.29 26.14
C PRO A 146 -0.70 -15.56 27.17
N ASN A 147 -0.64 -15.66 27.22
CA ASN A 147 -0.47 -15.80 27.91
C ASN A 147 -0.27 -16.28 28.71
N SER A 148 -0.22 -16.49 28.76
CA SER A 148 0.04 -16.80 29.26
C SER A 148 0.36 -17.32 29.98
N ASP A 149 0.46 -17.46 30.34
CA ASP A 149 0.87 -17.71 30.75
C ASP A 149 1.06 -18.24 31.28
N ASN A 150 1.08 -18.46 31.66
CA ASN A 150 1.52 -18.72 31.93
C ASN A 150 1.72 -19.31 32.23
N PHE A 151 1.81 -19.46 32.66
CA PHE A 151 2.33 -19.76 32.72
C PHE A 151 2.55 -20.23 33.06
N GLY A 152 2.54 -20.48 33.45
CA GLY A 152 3.08 -20.67 33.59
C GLY A 152 3.48 -21.08 33.80
N ALA A 153 3.42 -21.30 34.34
CA ALA A 153 4.00 -21.39 34.34
C ALA A 153 4.51 -21.70 34.34
N SER A 154 4.56 -21.86 34.73
CA SER A 154 5.24 -21.83 34.50
C SER A 154 5.77 -22.06 34.24
N LEU A 155 5.86 -22.24 34.61
CA LEU A 155 6.55 -22.12 34.16
C LEU A 155 7.00 -22.44 33.74
N ASP A 156 7.08 -22.69 34.20
CA ASP A 156 7.61 -22.70 33.66
C ASP A 156 7.79 -23.00 33.01
N ASP A 157 7.80 -23.22 33.33
CA ASP A 157 8.07 -23.18 32.57
C ASP A 157 8.14 -23.32 31.73
N VAL A 158 8.16 -23.38 31.84
CA VAL A 158 8.37 -23.18 30.91
C VAL A 158 8.72 -23.26 30.04
N PRO A 159 8.84 -23.41 29.86
CA PRO A 159 9.49 -23.32 28.85
C PRO A 159 9.53 -23.05 28.01
N PHE A 160 9.49 -22.69 27.93
CA PHE A 160 9.44 -22.28 26.87
C PHE A 160 9.89 -21.80 26.43
#